data_36d497e1cc08e2b7354b2120893efabe
#
_entry.id   36d497e1cc08e2b7354b2120893efabe
#
_cell.length_a   1.000
_cell.length_b   1.000
_cell.length_c   1.000
_cell.angle_alpha   90.00
_cell.angle_beta   90.00
_cell.angle_gamma   90.00
#
_symmetry.space_group_name_H-M   'P 1'
#
loop_
_entity.id
_entity.type
_entity.pdbx_description
1 polymer ?
#
loop_
_entity_poly.entity_id
_entity_poly.type
_entity_poly.pdbx_seq_one_letter_code
_entity_poly.pdbx_strand_id
1 'polypeptide(L)'
;MLAMILSATLTGGSIYDFKAPGLTGGTINFSDFKGKKILIVNTASKCGNTPQYADLEKLYEKYKDKLVIVGFPANNFGAQEPGSNEEIGEFCKKNYGVSFPMAEKVSVKGDDMDPLFKWLVQQSNEMARNLPTDNSKDLAWRDYLRNPITWNFTKFLIDENGNLVAVFHNKVNPMSDEITKYLN
;
A
#
# COMPACT_ATOMS: atom_id res chain seq x y z
N MET A 1 35.53 -27.58 -7.54
CA MET A 1 34.46 -26.78 -8.20
C MET A 1 33.64 -26.09 -7.09
N LEU A 2 33.97 -24.84 -6.81
CA LEU A 2 33.36 -24.08 -5.70
C LEU A 2 32.13 -23.38 -6.29
N ALA A 3 30.94 -23.81 -5.88
CA ALA A 3 29.70 -23.16 -6.26
C ALA A 3 29.62 -21.82 -5.53
N MET A 4 29.82 -20.72 -6.25
CA MET A 4 29.47 -19.38 -5.76
C MET A 4 27.96 -19.32 -5.65
N ILE A 5 27.46 -19.36 -4.41
CA ILE A 5 26.10 -18.95 -4.10
C ILE A 5 26.09 -17.43 -4.26
N LEU A 6 25.54 -16.96 -5.38
CA LEU A 6 25.28 -15.54 -5.61
C LEU A 6 24.13 -15.16 -4.68
N SER A 7 24.47 -14.67 -3.48
CA SER A 7 23.54 -14.00 -2.60
C SER A 7 23.06 -12.76 -3.36
N ALA A 8 21.87 -12.84 -3.96
CA ALA A 8 21.19 -11.66 -4.49
C ALA A 8 20.85 -10.77 -3.29
N THR A 9 21.72 -9.82 -3.02
CA THR A 9 21.38 -8.67 -2.19
C THR A 9 20.24 -7.95 -2.92
N LEU A 10 19.03 -8.01 -2.35
CA LEU A 10 17.89 -7.17 -2.73
C LEU A 10 18.23 -5.72 -2.37
N THR A 11 19.15 -5.12 -3.10
CA THR A 11 19.46 -3.70 -3.00
C THR A 11 18.50 -2.96 -3.93
N GLY A 12 17.50 -2.25 -3.34
CA GLY A 12 16.95 -1.04 -3.92
C GLY A 12 16.28 -1.16 -5.28
N GLY A 13 15.32 -2.06 -5.46
CA GLY A 13 14.37 -1.96 -6.57
C GLY A 13 13.43 -0.77 -6.37
N SER A 14 12.95 -0.17 -7.46
CA SER A 14 11.90 0.85 -7.45
C SER A 14 10.53 0.17 -7.44
N ILE A 15 9.47 0.91 -7.00
CA ILE A 15 8.08 0.47 -7.18
C ILE A 15 7.79 0.07 -8.65
N TYR A 16 8.46 0.68 -9.59
CA TYR A 16 8.27 0.48 -11.03
C TYR A 16 8.72 -0.90 -11.55
N ASP A 17 9.41 -1.68 -10.72
CA ASP A 17 9.82 -3.05 -11.04
C ASP A 17 8.71 -4.08 -10.74
N PHE A 18 7.62 -3.63 -10.08
CA PHE A 18 6.52 -4.50 -9.68
C PHE A 18 5.36 -4.47 -10.66
N LYS A 19 4.61 -5.56 -10.64
CA LYS A 19 3.35 -5.77 -11.34
C LYS A 19 2.40 -6.51 -10.41
N ALA A 20 1.10 -6.28 -10.56
CA ALA A 20 0.09 -7.04 -9.84
C ALA A 20 -1.03 -7.45 -10.80
N PRO A 21 -1.60 -8.67 -10.67
CA PRO A 21 -2.84 -9.02 -11.36
C PRO A 21 -3.97 -8.08 -10.93
N GLY A 22 -4.74 -7.60 -11.88
CA GLY A 22 -5.90 -6.73 -11.61
C GLY A 22 -7.11 -7.55 -11.14
N LEU A 23 -7.85 -7.02 -10.17
CA LEU A 23 -9.02 -7.67 -9.55
C LEU A 23 -10.09 -8.12 -10.55
N THR A 24 -10.26 -7.37 -11.64
CA THR A 24 -11.21 -7.65 -12.73
C THR A 24 -10.51 -8.14 -13.99
N GLY A 25 -9.30 -8.68 -13.84
CA GLY A 25 -8.43 -9.11 -14.94
C GLY A 25 -7.42 -8.04 -15.38
N GLY A 26 -6.55 -8.45 -16.30
CA GLY A 26 -5.43 -7.61 -16.75
C GLY A 26 -4.28 -7.56 -15.76
N THR A 27 -3.35 -6.64 -16.00
CA THR A 27 -2.15 -6.46 -15.17
C THR A 27 -1.97 -4.98 -14.83
N ILE A 28 -1.77 -4.68 -13.56
CA ILE A 28 -1.37 -3.37 -13.07
C ILE A 28 0.15 -3.31 -13.15
N ASN A 29 0.70 -2.55 -14.10
CA ASN A 29 2.14 -2.32 -14.17
C ASN A 29 2.45 -1.00 -13.48
N PHE A 30 3.22 -1.04 -12.41
CA PHE A 30 3.55 0.19 -11.66
C PHE A 30 4.41 1.16 -12.49
N SER A 31 5.16 0.66 -13.48
CA SER A 31 5.90 1.50 -14.44
C SER A 31 5.02 2.44 -15.26
N ASP A 32 3.72 2.11 -15.44
CA ASP A 32 2.78 2.94 -16.18
C ASP A 32 2.37 4.21 -15.40
N PHE A 33 2.69 4.25 -14.10
CA PHE A 33 2.39 5.36 -13.20
C PHE A 33 3.57 6.31 -12.97
N LYS A 34 4.68 6.16 -13.71
CA LYS A 34 5.83 7.06 -13.63
C LYS A 34 5.41 8.53 -13.77
N GLY A 35 5.96 9.38 -12.90
CA GLY A 35 5.62 10.81 -12.85
C GLY A 35 4.37 11.16 -12.06
N LYS A 36 3.66 10.15 -11.51
CA LYS A 36 2.58 10.36 -10.54
C LYS A 36 2.97 9.77 -9.17
N LYS A 37 2.40 10.32 -8.13
CA LYS A 37 2.44 9.67 -6.80
C LYS A 37 1.56 8.42 -6.82
N ILE A 38 1.93 7.42 -6.01
CA ILE A 38 1.14 6.18 -5.90
C ILE A 38 0.82 5.95 -4.42
N LEU A 39 -0.47 5.78 -4.10
CA LEU A 39 -0.92 5.40 -2.76
C LEU A 39 -1.33 3.93 -2.78
N ILE A 40 -0.55 3.09 -2.12
CA ILE A 40 -0.85 1.65 -1.97
C ILE A 40 -1.58 1.45 -0.65
N VAL A 41 -2.71 0.74 -0.68
CA VAL A 41 -3.57 0.50 0.48
C VAL A 41 -3.95 -0.97 0.55
N ASN A 42 -3.69 -1.64 1.68
CA ASN A 42 -4.27 -2.96 1.92
C ASN A 42 -5.70 -2.82 2.44
N THR A 43 -6.64 -3.52 1.83
CA THR A 43 -8.07 -3.29 2.04
C THR A 43 -8.82 -4.53 2.51
N ALA A 44 -10.03 -4.35 3.02
CA ALA A 44 -10.96 -5.44 3.35
C ALA A 44 -12.41 -4.95 3.34
N SER A 45 -13.34 -5.86 2.97
CA SER A 45 -14.78 -5.57 2.82
C SER A 45 -15.57 -5.62 4.13
N LYS A 46 -15.05 -6.30 5.17
CA LYS A 46 -15.75 -6.54 6.46
C LYS A 46 -14.98 -5.95 7.66
N CYS A 47 -14.34 -4.80 7.47
CA CYS A 47 -13.53 -4.12 8.48
C CYS A 47 -14.23 -2.87 8.99
N GLY A 48 -13.98 -2.49 10.24
CA GLY A 48 -14.44 -1.19 10.76
C GLY A 48 -13.89 0.02 9.97
N ASN A 49 -12.78 -0.16 9.25
CA ASN A 49 -12.17 0.86 8.40
C ASN A 49 -12.71 0.84 6.94
N THR A 50 -13.58 -0.10 6.56
CA THR A 50 -14.13 -0.23 5.20
C THR A 50 -14.78 1.06 4.66
N PRO A 51 -15.43 1.91 5.48
CA PRO A 51 -15.94 3.20 5.03
C PRO A 51 -14.88 4.14 4.42
N GLN A 52 -13.59 3.92 4.69
CA GLN A 52 -12.51 4.69 4.06
C GLN A 52 -12.44 4.53 2.53
N TYR A 53 -13.05 3.51 1.94
CA TYR A 53 -13.19 3.41 0.48
C TYR A 53 -13.83 4.67 -0.14
N ALA A 54 -14.85 5.22 0.52
CA ALA A 54 -15.49 6.45 0.05
C ALA A 54 -14.54 7.66 0.03
N ASP A 55 -13.68 7.78 1.05
CA ASP A 55 -12.71 8.87 1.12
C ASP A 55 -11.49 8.62 0.22
N LEU A 56 -11.09 7.36 -0.01
CA LEU A 56 -10.09 6.99 -1.02
C LEU A 56 -10.59 7.34 -2.42
N GLU A 57 -11.86 7.07 -2.75
CA GLU A 57 -12.43 7.43 -4.05
C GLU A 57 -12.47 8.96 -4.24
N LYS A 58 -12.91 9.71 -3.23
CA LYS A 58 -12.87 11.19 -3.27
C LYS A 58 -11.45 11.72 -3.46
N LEU A 59 -10.46 11.11 -2.79
CA LEU A 59 -9.05 11.48 -2.93
C LEU A 59 -8.57 11.21 -4.36
N TYR A 60 -8.90 10.04 -4.90
CA TYR A 60 -8.54 9.65 -6.25
C TYR A 60 -9.14 10.60 -7.29
N GLU A 61 -10.45 10.85 -7.24
CA GLU A 61 -11.14 11.77 -8.14
C GLU A 61 -10.55 13.19 -8.10
N LYS A 62 -10.25 13.69 -6.88
CA LYS A 62 -9.69 15.03 -6.69
C LYS A 62 -8.29 15.18 -7.26
N TYR A 63 -7.46 14.14 -7.17
CA TYR A 63 -6.02 14.22 -7.49
C TYR A 63 -5.59 13.28 -8.62
N LYS A 64 -6.50 12.74 -9.43
CA LYS A 64 -6.23 11.73 -10.48
C LYS A 64 -5.16 12.12 -11.51
N ASP A 65 -4.90 13.42 -11.67
CA ASP A 65 -3.83 13.89 -12.55
C ASP A 65 -2.43 13.70 -11.93
N LYS A 66 -2.33 13.67 -10.59
CA LYS A 66 -1.07 13.60 -9.83
C LYS A 66 -0.93 12.32 -9.01
N LEU A 67 -2.03 11.62 -8.73
CA LEU A 67 -2.09 10.47 -7.83
C LEU A 67 -2.76 9.29 -8.49
N VAL A 68 -2.17 8.12 -8.32
CA VAL A 68 -2.84 6.82 -8.54
C VAL A 68 -3.01 6.14 -7.19
N ILE A 69 -4.18 5.57 -6.95
CA ILE A 69 -4.43 4.70 -5.79
C ILE A 69 -4.47 3.26 -6.29
N VAL A 70 -3.82 2.35 -5.59
CA VAL A 70 -3.91 0.91 -5.87
C VAL A 70 -4.32 0.19 -4.58
N GLY A 71 -5.53 -0.38 -4.59
CA GLY A 71 -6.05 -1.16 -3.49
C GLY A 71 -5.66 -2.64 -3.59
N PHE A 72 -5.27 -3.23 -2.48
CA PHE A 72 -4.90 -4.64 -2.35
C PHE A 72 -5.78 -5.32 -1.31
N PRO A 73 -6.82 -6.06 -1.71
CA PRO A 73 -7.61 -6.85 -0.78
C PRO A 73 -6.73 -7.87 -0.04
N ALA A 74 -6.91 -7.99 1.28
CA ALA A 74 -6.10 -8.86 2.11
C ALA A 74 -6.91 -9.48 3.25
N ASN A 75 -6.80 -10.80 3.43
CA ASN A 75 -7.55 -11.54 4.44
C ASN A 75 -6.76 -11.83 5.74
N ASN A 76 -5.59 -11.19 5.90
CA ASN A 76 -4.66 -11.46 7.01
C ASN A 76 -5.16 -10.97 8.38
N PHE A 77 -6.14 -10.07 8.42
CA PHE A 77 -6.61 -9.45 9.66
C PHE A 77 -8.06 -9.84 9.94
N GLY A 78 -8.26 -10.76 10.89
CA GLY A 78 -9.57 -11.18 11.36
C GLY A 78 -10.45 -11.83 10.28
N ALA A 79 -9.87 -12.37 9.21
CA ALA A 79 -10.58 -12.92 8.07
C ALA A 79 -11.65 -11.96 7.50
N GLN A 80 -11.31 -10.68 7.43
CA GLN A 80 -12.24 -9.62 7.03
C GLN A 80 -12.35 -9.40 5.52
N GLU A 81 -11.65 -10.23 4.70
CA GLU A 81 -11.78 -10.24 3.23
C GLU A 81 -11.99 -11.68 2.70
N PRO A 82 -13.12 -12.35 3.07
CA PRO A 82 -13.33 -13.74 2.71
C PRO A 82 -13.77 -13.94 1.25
N GLY A 83 -14.27 -12.92 0.57
CA GLY A 83 -14.85 -12.98 -0.77
C GLY A 83 -13.86 -13.42 -1.86
N SER A 84 -14.38 -13.85 -3.00
CA SER A 84 -13.59 -14.01 -4.23
C SER A 84 -13.19 -12.65 -4.81
N ASN A 85 -12.28 -12.62 -5.79
CA ASN A 85 -11.89 -11.38 -6.46
C ASN A 85 -13.11 -10.69 -7.11
N GLU A 86 -14.02 -11.46 -7.73
CA GLU A 86 -15.25 -10.97 -8.35
C GLU A 86 -16.18 -10.33 -7.31
N GLU A 87 -16.43 -11.04 -6.20
CA GLU A 87 -17.28 -10.54 -5.11
C GLU A 87 -16.74 -9.26 -4.48
N ILE A 88 -15.41 -9.16 -4.32
CA ILE A 88 -14.74 -7.96 -3.81
C ILE A 88 -14.90 -6.81 -4.80
N GLY A 89 -14.69 -7.05 -6.10
CA GLY A 89 -14.86 -6.04 -7.15
C GLY A 89 -16.28 -5.49 -7.20
N GLU A 90 -17.29 -6.36 -7.16
CA GLU A 90 -18.70 -5.96 -7.11
C GLU A 90 -19.01 -5.16 -5.84
N PHE A 91 -18.51 -5.61 -4.68
CA PHE A 91 -18.70 -4.92 -3.41
C PHE A 91 -18.13 -3.49 -3.45
N CYS A 92 -16.89 -3.33 -3.89
CA CYS A 92 -16.22 -2.03 -3.96
C CYS A 92 -16.95 -1.07 -4.91
N LYS A 93 -17.33 -1.54 -6.10
CA LYS A 93 -18.03 -0.74 -7.10
C LYS A 93 -19.44 -0.35 -6.64
N LYS A 94 -20.23 -1.32 -6.15
CA LYS A 94 -21.64 -1.12 -5.79
C LYS A 94 -21.80 -0.23 -4.55
N ASN A 95 -20.94 -0.42 -3.53
CA ASN A 95 -21.13 0.25 -2.24
C ASN A 95 -20.37 1.57 -2.12
N TYR A 96 -19.25 1.73 -2.85
CA TYR A 96 -18.36 2.89 -2.70
C TYR A 96 -18.01 3.57 -4.01
N GLY A 97 -18.48 3.04 -5.17
CA GLY A 97 -18.19 3.60 -6.48
C GLY A 97 -16.70 3.53 -6.85
N VAL A 98 -15.92 2.63 -6.24
CA VAL A 98 -14.47 2.55 -6.45
C VAL A 98 -14.14 2.48 -7.92
N SER A 99 -13.35 3.45 -8.40
CA SER A 99 -12.88 3.58 -9.77
C SER A 99 -11.36 3.49 -9.90
N PHE A 100 -10.62 3.62 -8.79
CA PHE A 100 -9.17 3.42 -8.79
C PHE A 100 -8.79 1.94 -8.95
N PRO A 101 -7.59 1.65 -9.48
CA PRO A 101 -7.09 0.29 -9.64
C PRO A 101 -7.15 -0.56 -8.37
N MET A 102 -7.69 -1.76 -8.51
CA MET A 102 -7.71 -2.78 -7.46
C MET A 102 -6.95 -4.02 -7.96
N ALA A 103 -6.01 -4.51 -7.16
CA ALA A 103 -5.31 -5.76 -7.42
C ALA A 103 -6.11 -6.98 -6.93
N GLU A 104 -5.78 -8.17 -7.42
CA GLU A 104 -6.26 -9.42 -6.83
C GLU A 104 -5.90 -9.50 -5.34
N LYS A 105 -6.65 -10.31 -4.60
CA LYS A 105 -6.42 -10.55 -3.19
C LYS A 105 -5.05 -11.18 -2.96
N VAL A 106 -4.26 -10.60 -2.04
CA VAL A 106 -2.91 -11.03 -1.69
C VAL A 106 -2.74 -11.23 -0.19
N SER A 107 -1.66 -11.90 0.21
CA SER A 107 -1.20 -11.88 1.59
C SER A 107 -0.28 -10.68 1.82
N VAL A 108 -0.56 -9.88 2.85
CA VAL A 108 0.25 -8.70 3.21
C VAL A 108 1.05 -8.90 4.51
N LYS A 109 1.01 -10.11 5.07
CA LYS A 109 1.70 -10.45 6.32
C LYS A 109 1.95 -11.96 6.40
N GLY A 110 3.04 -12.36 7.06
CA GLY A 110 3.41 -13.77 7.21
C GLY A 110 4.43 -14.22 6.18
N ASP A 111 4.66 -15.54 6.14
CA ASP A 111 5.73 -16.14 5.30
C ASP A 111 5.38 -16.03 3.80
N ASP A 112 4.09 -16.04 3.47
CA ASP A 112 3.52 -15.92 2.13
C ASP A 112 3.27 -14.47 1.68
N MET A 113 3.79 -13.48 2.43
CA MET A 113 3.64 -12.06 2.09
C MET A 113 4.04 -11.80 0.64
N ASP A 114 3.18 -11.05 -0.06
CA ASP A 114 3.42 -10.61 -1.45
C ASP A 114 4.75 -9.85 -1.59
N PRO A 115 5.51 -10.04 -2.68
CA PRO A 115 6.81 -9.39 -2.89
C PRO A 115 6.77 -7.87 -2.83
N LEU A 116 5.71 -7.22 -3.33
CA LEU A 116 5.53 -5.77 -3.23
C LEU A 116 5.43 -5.34 -1.76
N PHE A 117 4.66 -6.05 -0.94
CA PHE A 117 4.51 -5.73 0.47
C PHE A 117 5.79 -6.01 1.27
N LYS A 118 6.56 -7.04 0.91
CA LYS A 118 7.91 -7.25 1.47
C LYS A 118 8.82 -6.06 1.19
N TRP A 119 8.81 -5.55 -0.05
CA TRP A 119 9.58 -4.37 -0.43
C TRP A 119 9.10 -3.12 0.33
N LEU A 120 7.78 -2.87 0.43
CA LEU A 120 7.23 -1.73 1.17
C LEU A 120 7.65 -1.74 2.65
N VAL A 121 7.60 -2.91 3.30
CA VAL A 121 8.07 -3.07 4.68
C VAL A 121 9.57 -2.83 4.80
N GLN A 122 10.37 -3.30 3.84
CA GLN A 122 11.82 -3.03 3.82
C GLN A 122 12.11 -1.53 3.68
N GLN A 123 11.45 -0.83 2.75
CA GLN A 123 11.59 0.62 2.57
C GLN A 123 11.17 1.39 3.83
N SER A 124 10.07 0.97 4.47
CA SER A 124 9.61 1.53 5.74
C SER A 124 10.65 1.33 6.87
N ASN A 125 11.31 0.17 6.92
CA ASN A 125 12.40 -0.09 7.86
C ASN A 125 13.62 0.81 7.62
N GLU A 126 13.94 1.11 6.37
CA GLU A 126 15.01 2.06 6.01
C GLU A 126 14.65 3.49 6.45
N MET A 127 13.40 3.93 6.24
CA MET A 127 12.90 5.19 6.79
C MET A 127 13.06 5.23 8.32
N ALA A 128 12.70 4.15 9.03
CA ALA A 128 12.82 4.05 10.48
C ALA A 128 14.27 4.23 10.98
N ARG A 129 15.25 3.72 10.23
CA ARG A 129 16.68 3.85 10.60
C ARG A 129 17.18 5.29 10.51
N ASN A 130 16.61 6.08 9.61
CA ASN A 130 17.01 7.46 9.33
C ASN A 130 16.28 8.50 10.18
N LEU A 131 15.28 8.07 10.98
CA LEU A 131 14.58 8.99 11.89
C LEU A 131 15.42 9.36 13.09
N PRO A 132 15.33 10.62 13.57
CA PRO A 132 15.89 11.04 14.85
C PRO A 132 15.38 10.16 16.00
N THR A 133 16.18 10.06 17.06
CA THR A 133 15.84 9.27 18.26
C THR A 133 15.70 10.13 19.52
N ASP A 134 15.50 11.43 19.33
CA ASP A 134 15.67 12.43 20.37
C ASP A 134 14.47 12.54 21.32
N ASN A 135 13.32 12.02 20.92
CA ASN A 135 12.12 12.07 21.73
C ASN A 135 11.23 10.82 21.61
N SER A 136 10.29 10.67 22.55
CA SER A 136 9.41 9.48 22.64
C SER A 136 8.45 9.34 21.44
N LYS A 137 8.07 10.45 20.77
CA LYS A 137 7.19 10.39 19.59
C LYS A 137 7.94 9.81 18.40
N ASP A 138 9.18 10.20 18.20
CA ASP A 138 10.02 9.68 17.10
C ASP A 138 10.33 8.20 17.35
N LEU A 139 10.56 7.80 18.59
CA LEU A 139 10.75 6.39 18.95
C LEU A 139 9.50 5.56 18.64
N ALA A 140 8.31 6.00 19.05
CA ALA A 140 7.05 5.31 18.77
C ALA A 140 6.75 5.21 17.27
N TRP A 141 7.04 6.30 16.52
CA TRP A 141 6.88 6.32 15.08
C TRP A 141 7.89 5.40 14.38
N ARG A 142 9.12 5.38 14.83
CA ARG A 142 10.16 4.48 14.36
C ARG A 142 9.79 3.01 14.57
N ASP A 143 9.23 2.66 15.74
CA ASP A 143 8.77 1.30 16.02
C ASP A 143 7.58 0.91 15.14
N TYR A 144 6.66 1.84 14.86
CA TYR A 144 5.58 1.63 13.91
C TYR A 144 6.12 1.35 12.49
N LEU A 145 7.08 2.15 12.01
CA LEU A 145 7.66 1.98 10.68
C LEU A 145 8.41 0.64 10.50
N ARG A 146 8.89 0.04 11.57
CA ARG A 146 9.51 -1.30 11.52
C ARG A 146 8.52 -2.43 11.26
N ASN A 147 7.25 -2.22 11.61
CA ASN A 147 6.17 -3.17 11.37
C ASN A 147 4.87 -2.42 11.03
N PRO A 148 4.80 -1.76 9.86
CA PRO A 148 3.73 -0.79 9.58
C PRO A 148 2.38 -1.44 9.32
N ILE A 149 2.34 -2.68 8.84
CA ILE A 149 1.09 -3.37 8.48
C ILE A 149 0.50 -4.03 9.72
N THR A 150 -0.11 -3.23 10.56
CA THR A 150 -0.74 -3.68 11.82
C THR A 150 -2.22 -4.04 11.65
N TRP A 151 -2.89 -3.52 10.60
CA TRP A 151 -4.30 -3.76 10.31
C TRP A 151 -4.64 -3.43 8.85
N ASN A 152 -5.89 -3.70 8.44
CA ASN A 152 -6.43 -3.28 7.14
C ASN A 152 -6.46 -1.76 7.01
N PHE A 153 -6.26 -1.24 5.81
CA PHE A 153 -6.19 0.19 5.45
C PHE A 153 -4.92 0.92 5.92
N THR A 154 -3.80 0.21 6.10
CA THR A 154 -2.48 0.84 6.12
C THR A 154 -2.16 1.39 4.73
N LYS A 155 -1.55 2.57 4.67
CA LYS A 155 -1.29 3.28 3.42
C LYS A 155 0.19 3.59 3.27
N PHE A 156 0.71 3.37 2.06
CA PHE A 156 2.09 3.66 1.67
C PHE A 156 2.08 4.65 0.53
N LEU A 157 2.72 5.80 0.69
CA LEU A 157 2.82 6.82 -0.35
C LEU A 157 4.18 6.76 -1.03
N ILE A 158 4.13 6.60 -2.33
CA ILE A 158 5.29 6.60 -3.23
C ILE A 158 5.34 7.93 -3.97
N ASP A 159 6.52 8.51 -4.12
CA ASP A 159 6.73 9.73 -4.90
C ASP A 159 6.77 9.46 -6.42
N GLU A 160 6.91 10.53 -7.19
CA GLU A 160 6.96 10.50 -8.66
C GLU A 160 8.21 9.78 -9.20
N ASN A 161 9.22 9.56 -8.36
CA ASN A 161 10.47 8.87 -8.69
C ASN A 161 10.43 7.38 -8.30
N GLY A 162 9.34 6.93 -7.67
CA GLY A 162 9.16 5.55 -7.25
C GLY A 162 9.72 5.22 -5.86
N ASN A 163 9.97 6.20 -5.01
CA ASN A 163 10.48 6.02 -3.65
C ASN A 163 9.35 6.10 -2.63
N LEU A 164 9.39 5.26 -1.58
CA LEU A 164 8.51 5.38 -0.43
C LEU A 164 8.84 6.67 0.35
N VAL A 165 7.86 7.57 0.49
CA VAL A 165 8.05 8.87 1.17
C VAL A 165 7.20 9.02 2.42
N ALA A 166 6.14 8.23 2.58
CA ALA A 166 5.34 8.24 3.80
C ALA A 166 4.58 6.92 3.99
N VAL A 167 4.33 6.60 5.26
CA VAL A 167 3.46 5.49 5.68
C VAL A 167 2.41 6.07 6.61
N PHE A 168 1.15 5.66 6.46
CA PHE A 168 0.06 6.17 7.29
C PHE A 168 -0.64 5.01 8.01
N HIS A 169 -0.90 5.23 9.28
CA HIS A 169 -1.64 4.29 10.10
C HIS A 169 -3.03 4.02 9.50
N ASN A 170 -3.53 2.83 9.71
CA ASN A 170 -4.82 2.37 9.20
C ASN A 170 -6.02 3.27 9.55
N LYS A 171 -5.95 4.04 10.64
CA LYS A 171 -6.99 4.98 11.08
C LYS A 171 -6.89 6.38 10.47
N VAL A 172 -5.80 6.71 9.77
CA VAL A 172 -5.63 8.01 9.11
C VAL A 172 -6.65 8.13 7.99
N ASN A 173 -7.51 9.17 8.07
CA ASN A 173 -8.49 9.44 7.03
C ASN A 173 -7.78 9.84 5.72
N PRO A 174 -8.15 9.25 4.56
CA PRO A 174 -7.53 9.57 3.29
C PRO A 174 -7.59 11.05 2.89
N MET A 175 -8.65 11.76 3.29
CA MET A 175 -8.84 13.18 2.99
C MET A 175 -8.22 14.14 4.02
N SER A 176 -7.54 13.61 5.05
CA SER A 176 -6.89 14.46 6.08
C SER A 176 -5.65 15.18 5.52
N ASP A 177 -5.28 16.27 6.20
CA ASP A 177 -4.07 17.05 5.88
C ASP A 177 -2.79 16.20 5.99
N GLU A 178 -2.82 15.13 6.79
CA GLU A 178 -1.69 14.22 6.91
C GLU A 178 -1.30 13.63 5.56
N ILE A 179 -2.27 13.30 4.70
CA ILE A 179 -2.06 12.76 3.35
C ILE A 179 -2.05 13.88 2.31
N THR A 180 -3.03 14.78 2.34
CA THR A 180 -3.22 15.77 1.26
C THR A 180 -2.10 16.80 1.15
N LYS A 181 -1.34 17.07 2.23
CA LYS A 181 -0.14 17.92 2.18
C LYS A 181 0.95 17.44 1.21
N TYR A 182 0.98 16.14 0.90
CA TYR A 182 1.92 15.58 -0.07
C TYR A 182 1.45 15.74 -1.53
N LEU A 183 0.18 16.13 -1.74
CA LEU A 183 -0.48 16.19 -3.05
C LEU A 183 -0.67 17.62 -3.58
N ASN A 184 -0.34 18.61 -2.77
CA ASN A 184 -0.48 20.04 -3.10
C ASN A 184 0.76 20.58 -3.82
#